data_eb56db6fe31d4e1e6d1ac86503f66737
#
_entry.id   eb56db6fe31d4e1e6d1ac86503f66737
#
_cell.length_a   1.000
_cell.length_b   1.000
_cell.length_c   1.000
_cell.angle_alpha   90.00
_cell.angle_beta   90.00
_cell.angle_gamma   90.00
#
_symmetry.space_group_name_H-M   'P 1'
#
loop_
_entity.id
_entity.type
_entity.pdbx_description
1 polymer ?
#
loop_
_entity_poly.entity_id
_entity_poly.type
_entity_poly.pdbx_seq_one_letter_code
_entity_poly.pdbx_strand_id
1 'polypeptide(L)'
;DTDFGYTGKLQFLLSVRDKNIADTSDSNGFESDNDGDGSSNTPLTKPVFSNVTLIGPFYGKVSDKTQAEVEAKTADAANGAKGGKFQAAMHLRRNTSLNVYNSVFTGWPYGLRATDKKGTANDGIAIKNVIFAGMWKNFYEDDKVSENFFNLAGSNTTLATTNEIISKDGDYSSVVASAVQG
;
A
#
# COMPACT_ATOMS: atom_id res chain seq x y z
N ASP A 1 2.34 -1.76 10.22
CA ASP A 1 2.27 -3.24 10.29
C ASP A 1 1.13 -3.69 11.20
N THR A 2 0.55 -4.83 10.87
CA THR A 2 -0.44 -5.51 11.71
C THR A 2 -0.20 -7.02 11.64
N ASP A 3 -0.13 -7.67 12.81
CA ASP A 3 0.16 -9.10 12.93
C ASP A 3 -0.37 -9.67 14.26
N PHE A 4 -0.05 -10.93 14.54
CA PHE A 4 -0.28 -11.63 15.82
C PHE A 4 -1.68 -11.44 16.40
N GLY A 5 -2.71 -11.59 15.58
CA GLY A 5 -4.10 -11.58 16.02
C GLY A 5 -4.69 -10.18 16.28
N TYR A 6 -4.07 -9.13 15.76
CA TYR A 6 -4.63 -7.79 15.89
C TYR A 6 -5.97 -7.66 15.18
N THR A 7 -7.00 -7.17 15.87
CA THR A 7 -8.38 -7.04 15.37
C THR A 7 -8.97 -5.62 15.54
N GLY A 8 -8.12 -4.62 15.70
CA GLY A 8 -8.53 -3.22 15.87
C GLY A 8 -9.34 -2.67 14.71
N LYS A 9 -10.10 -1.61 14.99
CA LYS A 9 -10.85 -0.84 13.97
C LYS A 9 -10.30 0.57 13.95
N LEU A 10 -9.83 1.02 12.79
CA LEU A 10 -9.20 2.32 12.59
C LEU A 10 -9.86 3.04 11.41
N GLN A 11 -10.02 4.35 11.55
CA GLN A 11 -10.58 5.16 10.47
C GLN A 11 -10.01 6.58 10.45
N PHE A 12 -10.20 7.25 9.32
CA PHE A 12 -9.73 8.63 9.10
C PHE A 12 -8.22 8.78 9.26
N LEU A 13 -7.48 7.87 8.63
CA LEU A 13 -6.02 7.88 8.66
C LEU A 13 -5.46 8.54 7.40
N LEU A 14 -4.45 9.38 7.59
CA LEU A 14 -3.62 9.92 6.52
C LEU A 14 -2.18 9.46 6.73
N SER A 15 -1.59 8.88 5.71
CA SER A 15 -0.15 8.58 5.65
C SER A 15 0.44 9.17 4.38
N VAL A 16 1.54 9.89 4.54
CA VAL A 16 2.30 10.48 3.43
C VAL A 16 3.73 10.01 3.52
N ARG A 17 4.26 9.46 2.43
CA ARG A 17 5.63 8.95 2.37
C ARG A 17 6.60 10.02 1.88
N ASP A 18 7.67 10.24 2.61
CA ASP A 18 8.83 10.95 2.07
C ASP A 18 9.48 10.09 0.98
N LYS A 19 9.62 10.65 -0.21
CA LYS A 19 10.17 9.93 -1.38
C LYS A 19 11.64 9.50 -1.24
N ASN A 20 12.35 10.07 -0.27
CA ASN A 20 13.78 9.84 -0.06
C ASN A 20 14.05 8.80 1.03
N ILE A 21 13.04 8.39 1.78
CA ILE A 21 13.21 7.55 2.98
C ILE A 21 12.39 6.27 2.84
N ALA A 22 13.06 5.15 2.58
CA ALA A 22 12.49 3.82 2.68
C ALA A 22 13.30 2.97 3.66
N ASP A 23 12.62 2.09 4.37
CA ASP A 23 13.26 1.16 5.30
C ASP A 23 14.20 0.20 4.58
N THR A 24 15.27 -0.23 5.27
CA THR A 24 16.26 -1.19 4.73
C THR A 24 15.63 -2.50 4.29
N SER A 25 14.55 -2.92 4.93
CA SER A 25 13.75 -4.12 4.59
C SER A 25 12.68 -3.84 3.53
N ASP A 26 12.71 -2.66 2.91
CA ASP A 26 11.72 -2.11 2.01
C ASP A 26 10.49 -1.53 2.73
N SER A 27 9.71 -0.70 2.03
CA SER A 27 8.58 0.01 2.64
C SER A 27 7.28 -0.23 1.89
N ASN A 28 6.24 -0.54 2.65
CA ASN A 28 4.86 -0.65 2.21
C ASN A 28 3.97 0.43 2.86
N GLY A 29 2.80 0.65 2.32
CA GLY A 29 1.75 1.44 2.98
C GLY A 29 1.13 0.65 4.13
N PHE A 30 0.43 -0.43 3.80
CA PHE A 30 0.08 -1.50 4.74
C PHE A 30 1.02 -2.68 4.57
N GLU A 31 1.42 -3.29 5.68
CA GLU A 31 1.97 -4.64 5.72
C GLU A 31 1.19 -5.42 6.77
N SER A 32 0.64 -6.59 6.40
CA SER A 32 -0.18 -7.37 7.30
C SER A 32 0.07 -8.86 7.14
N ASP A 33 0.36 -9.50 8.25
CA ASP A 33 0.59 -10.93 8.41
C ASP A 33 -0.36 -11.50 9.46
N ASN A 34 -0.68 -12.80 9.41
CA ASN A 34 -1.23 -13.46 10.61
C ASN A 34 -0.12 -13.68 11.64
N ASP A 35 0.97 -14.26 11.18
CA ASP A 35 2.24 -14.37 11.90
C ASP A 35 3.41 -14.58 10.92
N GLY A 36 4.62 -14.64 11.45
CA GLY A 36 5.83 -14.80 10.64
C GLY A 36 5.88 -16.07 9.78
N ASP A 37 5.08 -17.08 10.06
CA ASP A 37 5.03 -18.36 9.34
C ASP A 37 3.79 -18.50 8.45
N GLY A 38 2.84 -17.56 8.50
CA GLY A 38 1.58 -17.63 7.76
C GLY A 38 0.66 -18.73 8.26
N SER A 39 0.72 -19.04 9.55
CA SER A 39 -0.08 -20.08 10.17
C SER A 39 -1.56 -19.71 10.27
N SER A 40 -2.38 -20.66 10.65
CA SER A 40 -3.80 -20.46 10.99
C SER A 40 -4.03 -20.26 12.50
N ASN A 41 -3.01 -19.88 13.24
CA ASN A 41 -3.13 -19.57 14.66
C ASN A 41 -4.19 -18.50 14.90
N THR A 42 -4.96 -18.69 15.96
CA THR A 42 -6.05 -17.79 16.34
C THR A 42 -5.73 -17.02 17.62
N PRO A 43 -6.25 -15.79 17.76
CA PRO A 43 -7.11 -15.09 16.80
C PRO A 43 -6.37 -14.71 15.52
N LEU A 44 -7.02 -14.84 14.37
CA LEU A 44 -6.45 -14.34 13.11
C LEU A 44 -6.27 -12.82 13.15
N THR A 45 -5.20 -12.34 12.55
CA THR A 45 -5.03 -10.90 12.29
C THR A 45 -6.11 -10.42 11.34
N LYS A 46 -7.05 -9.63 11.86
CA LYS A 46 -8.26 -9.19 11.15
C LYS A 46 -8.63 -7.74 11.48
N PRO A 47 -7.72 -6.78 11.32
CA PRO A 47 -8.07 -5.39 11.54
C PRO A 47 -9.03 -4.88 10.46
N VAL A 48 -9.76 -3.83 10.80
CA VAL A 48 -10.64 -3.12 9.88
C VAL A 48 -10.16 -1.68 9.73
N PHE A 49 -9.84 -1.28 8.53
CA PHE A 49 -9.48 0.09 8.18
C PHE A 49 -10.57 0.71 7.30
N SER A 50 -10.90 1.97 7.53
CA SER A 50 -11.86 2.72 6.72
C SER A 50 -11.47 4.18 6.58
N ASN A 51 -11.80 4.79 5.45
CA ASN A 51 -11.51 6.21 5.19
C ASN A 51 -10.00 6.51 5.36
N VAL A 52 -9.16 5.69 4.75
CA VAL A 52 -7.71 5.83 4.78
C VAL A 52 -7.23 6.48 3.49
N THR A 53 -6.32 7.44 3.61
CA THR A 53 -5.59 8.01 2.49
C THR A 53 -4.12 7.68 2.64
N LEU A 54 -3.55 6.94 1.68
CA LEU A 54 -2.12 6.66 1.61
C LEU A 54 -1.52 7.34 0.38
N ILE A 55 -0.66 8.33 0.62
CA ILE A 55 0.10 9.00 -0.41
C ILE A 55 1.50 8.39 -0.45
N GLY A 56 1.80 7.74 -1.55
CA GLY A 56 3.08 7.09 -1.80
C GLY A 56 4.18 8.06 -2.24
N PRO A 57 5.36 7.54 -2.59
CA PRO A 57 6.54 8.37 -2.88
C PRO A 57 6.52 9.03 -4.27
N PHE A 58 5.59 8.66 -5.15
CA PHE A 58 5.56 9.13 -6.53
C PHE A 58 4.33 9.99 -6.82
N TYR A 59 4.50 10.93 -7.74
CA TYR A 59 3.43 11.81 -8.20
C TYR A 59 3.23 11.71 -9.73
N GLY A 60 2.03 12.06 -10.19
CA GLY A 60 1.68 12.05 -11.60
C GLY A 60 1.35 10.66 -12.13
N LYS A 61 1.74 10.39 -13.37
CA LYS A 61 1.50 9.12 -14.06
C LYS A 61 2.68 8.18 -13.85
N VAL A 62 2.64 7.44 -12.77
CA VAL A 62 3.76 6.56 -12.35
C VAL A 62 3.98 5.40 -13.34
N SER A 63 2.95 4.99 -14.07
CA SER A 63 3.06 3.96 -15.12
C SER A 63 4.02 4.32 -16.26
N ASP A 64 4.35 5.60 -16.44
CA ASP A 64 5.32 6.02 -17.45
C ASP A 64 6.77 5.84 -17.00
N LYS A 65 7.01 5.52 -15.74
CA LYS A 65 8.35 5.25 -15.20
C LYS A 65 8.81 3.84 -15.55
N THR A 66 10.12 3.69 -15.66
CA THR A 66 10.74 2.37 -15.76
C THR A 66 10.71 1.61 -14.44
N GLN A 67 10.86 0.30 -14.50
CA GLN A 67 11.00 -0.52 -13.29
C GLN A 67 12.18 -0.07 -12.43
N ALA A 68 13.30 0.26 -13.04
CA ALA A 68 14.49 0.73 -12.33
C ALA A 68 14.25 2.02 -11.54
N GLU A 69 13.40 2.92 -12.06
CA GLU A 69 13.06 4.17 -11.36
C GLU A 69 12.11 3.93 -10.18
N VAL A 70 11.11 3.06 -10.33
CA VAL A 70 10.13 2.82 -9.24
C VAL A 70 10.67 1.90 -8.16
N GLU A 71 11.64 1.05 -8.49
CA GLU A 71 12.30 0.14 -7.55
C GLU A 71 13.68 0.64 -7.09
N ALA A 72 14.03 1.89 -7.41
CA ALA A 72 15.26 2.50 -6.94
C ALA A 72 15.30 2.54 -5.41
N LYS A 73 16.43 2.16 -4.84
CA LYS A 73 16.66 2.29 -3.40
C LYS A 73 16.86 3.76 -3.05
N THR A 74 16.32 4.18 -1.92
CA THR A 74 16.63 5.48 -1.33
C THR A 74 18.10 5.52 -0.89
N ALA A 75 18.69 6.71 -0.90
CA ALA A 75 20.12 6.87 -0.64
C ALA A 75 20.51 6.39 0.77
N ASP A 76 19.70 6.78 1.76
CA ASP A 76 19.97 6.44 3.16
C ASP A 76 18.68 6.13 3.93
N ALA A 77 18.74 5.12 4.79
CA ALA A 77 17.80 5.00 5.88
C ALA A 77 18.24 5.91 7.04
N ALA A 78 17.31 6.36 7.86
CA ALA A 78 17.66 6.96 9.15
C ALA A 78 18.63 6.02 9.89
N ASN A 79 19.69 6.56 10.46
CA ASN A 79 20.77 5.84 11.18
C ASN A 79 21.91 5.25 10.32
N GLY A 80 22.11 5.70 9.10
CA GLY A 80 23.27 5.29 8.27
C GLY A 80 23.19 3.88 7.70
N ALA A 81 22.06 3.19 7.79
CA ALA A 81 21.80 1.97 7.08
C ALA A 81 21.52 2.26 5.60
N LYS A 82 21.80 1.30 4.72
CA LYS A 82 21.45 1.43 3.30
C LYS A 82 19.93 1.51 3.16
N GLY A 83 19.45 2.47 2.41
CA GLY A 83 18.03 2.62 2.13
C GLY A 83 17.45 1.40 1.40
N GLY A 84 16.19 1.13 1.62
CA GLY A 84 15.41 0.17 0.86
C GLY A 84 14.65 0.81 -0.29
N LYS A 85 13.76 0.05 -0.91
CA LYS A 85 12.85 0.52 -1.95
C LYS A 85 11.42 0.61 -1.44
N PHE A 86 10.61 1.40 -2.11
CA PHE A 86 9.16 1.33 -1.92
C PHE A 86 8.58 0.15 -2.68
N GLN A 87 7.58 -0.51 -2.12
CA GLN A 87 6.93 -1.66 -2.74
C GLN A 87 5.45 -1.39 -3.01
N ALA A 88 4.56 -1.81 -2.15
CA ALA A 88 3.12 -1.78 -2.40
C ALA A 88 2.37 -0.83 -1.45
N ALA A 89 1.28 -0.23 -1.94
CA ALA A 89 0.35 0.47 -1.06
C ALA A 89 -0.25 -0.50 -0.02
N MET A 90 -0.52 -1.74 -0.44
CA MET A 90 -0.96 -2.82 0.45
C MET A 90 -0.18 -4.10 0.18
N HIS A 91 0.56 -4.61 1.16
CA HIS A 91 1.17 -5.93 1.18
C HIS A 91 0.46 -6.79 2.21
N LEU A 92 -0.51 -7.57 1.76
CA LEU A 92 -1.36 -8.44 2.56
C LEU A 92 -0.97 -9.88 2.31
N ARG A 93 -0.45 -10.58 3.31
CA ARG A 93 0.19 -11.86 3.11
C ARG A 93 0.02 -12.79 4.30
N ARG A 94 0.56 -14.00 4.23
CA ARG A 94 0.73 -14.91 5.36
C ARG A 94 -0.53 -15.06 6.20
N ASN A 95 -1.63 -15.38 5.51
CA ASN A 95 -2.92 -15.69 6.14
C ASN A 95 -3.59 -14.53 6.90
N THR A 96 -3.21 -13.26 6.65
CA THR A 96 -3.94 -12.11 7.19
C THR A 96 -5.38 -12.07 6.66
N SER A 97 -6.31 -11.58 7.48
CA SER A 97 -7.71 -11.30 7.12
C SER A 97 -8.03 -9.79 7.19
N LEU A 98 -7.05 -8.93 6.98
CA LEU A 98 -7.22 -7.47 7.02
C LEU A 98 -8.32 -6.99 6.07
N ASN A 99 -9.13 -6.04 6.53
CA ASN A 99 -10.22 -5.44 5.76
C ASN A 99 -9.99 -3.94 5.55
N VAL A 100 -10.22 -3.45 4.33
CA VAL A 100 -10.08 -2.05 3.95
C VAL A 100 -11.33 -1.57 3.23
N TYR A 101 -11.86 -0.44 3.67
CA TYR A 101 -13.07 0.15 3.12
C TYR A 101 -12.90 1.65 2.82
N ASN A 102 -13.59 2.16 1.79
CA ASN A 102 -13.74 3.61 1.52
C ASN A 102 -12.41 4.36 1.55
N SER A 103 -11.39 3.86 0.87
CA SER A 103 -10.01 4.34 1.02
C SER A 103 -9.37 4.70 -0.32
N VAL A 104 -8.39 5.59 -0.28
CA VAL A 104 -7.65 6.05 -1.45
C VAL A 104 -6.17 5.80 -1.26
N PHE A 105 -5.55 5.14 -2.21
CA PHE A 105 -4.12 4.90 -2.25
C PHE A 105 -3.56 5.45 -3.56
N THR A 106 -2.50 6.23 -3.49
CA THR A 106 -1.96 6.91 -4.67
C THR A 106 -0.43 6.96 -4.66
N GLY A 107 0.17 6.89 -5.86
CA GLY A 107 1.59 7.15 -6.04
C GLY A 107 2.54 6.07 -5.51
N TRP A 108 2.16 4.80 -5.56
CA TRP A 108 3.01 3.68 -5.16
C TRP A 108 3.53 2.90 -6.38
N PRO A 109 4.66 2.17 -6.26
CA PRO A 109 5.09 1.21 -7.28
C PRO A 109 3.98 0.21 -7.61
N TYR A 110 3.43 -0.42 -6.58
CA TYR A 110 2.34 -1.40 -6.71
C TYR A 110 1.15 -1.01 -5.83
N GLY A 111 -0.06 -1.29 -6.29
CA GLY A 111 -1.28 -1.09 -5.49
C GLY A 111 -1.44 -2.19 -4.44
N LEU A 112 -1.70 -3.42 -4.87
CA LEU A 112 -1.88 -4.59 -4.00
C LEU A 112 -0.85 -5.67 -4.32
N ARG A 113 -0.29 -6.23 -3.26
CA ARG A 113 0.44 -7.48 -3.24
C ARG A 113 -0.18 -8.38 -2.18
N ALA A 114 -0.83 -9.48 -2.60
CA ALA A 114 -1.52 -10.40 -1.70
C ALA A 114 -0.78 -11.73 -1.51
N THR A 115 0.47 -11.80 -1.93
CA THR A 115 1.28 -13.01 -1.93
C THR A 115 2.65 -12.78 -1.25
N ASP A 116 3.20 -13.85 -0.70
CA ASP A 116 4.55 -13.91 -0.14
C ASP A 116 5.07 -15.36 -0.25
N LYS A 117 6.37 -15.55 -0.03
CA LYS A 117 7.00 -16.88 0.00
C LYS A 117 6.38 -17.83 1.01
N LYS A 118 5.80 -17.31 2.09
CA LYS A 118 5.16 -18.07 3.17
C LYS A 118 3.63 -18.09 3.10
N GLY A 119 3.07 -17.60 2.00
CA GLY A 119 1.65 -17.73 1.73
C GLY A 119 0.94 -16.42 1.39
N THR A 120 -0.26 -16.58 0.87
CA THR A 120 -1.17 -15.50 0.49
C THR A 120 -1.91 -14.92 1.70
N ALA A 121 -2.63 -13.82 1.47
CA ALA A 121 -3.69 -13.38 2.38
C ALA A 121 -4.78 -14.46 2.50
N ASN A 122 -5.53 -14.41 3.59
CA ASN A 122 -6.67 -15.30 3.83
C ASN A 122 -7.88 -14.86 2.97
N ASP A 123 -8.71 -15.80 2.54
CA ASP A 123 -9.94 -15.50 1.78
C ASP A 123 -10.94 -14.60 2.55
N GLY A 124 -10.72 -14.41 3.85
CA GLY A 124 -11.50 -13.51 4.69
C GLY A 124 -11.14 -12.03 4.56
N ILE A 125 -10.16 -11.64 3.73
CA ILE A 125 -9.90 -10.23 3.45
C ILE A 125 -11.06 -9.60 2.68
N ALA A 126 -11.31 -8.31 2.94
CA ALA A 126 -12.27 -7.54 2.17
C ALA A 126 -11.67 -6.19 1.77
N ILE A 127 -11.67 -5.90 0.47
CA ILE A 127 -11.22 -4.64 -0.11
C ILE A 127 -12.42 -4.07 -0.87
N LYS A 128 -13.06 -3.00 -0.34
CA LYS A 128 -14.30 -2.45 -0.91
C LYS A 128 -14.28 -0.93 -0.97
N ASN A 129 -14.74 -0.38 -2.08
CA ASN A 129 -14.76 1.07 -2.32
C ASN A 129 -13.35 1.67 -2.16
N VAL A 130 -12.36 1.02 -2.73
CA VAL A 130 -10.96 1.45 -2.69
C VAL A 130 -10.56 1.97 -4.07
N ILE A 131 -9.84 3.07 -4.09
CA ILE A 131 -9.28 3.68 -5.30
C ILE A 131 -7.77 3.51 -5.28
N PHE A 132 -7.21 2.94 -6.36
CA PHE A 132 -5.79 3.03 -6.68
C PHE A 132 -5.59 4.08 -7.76
N ALA A 133 -4.81 5.12 -7.48
CA ALA A 133 -4.54 6.20 -8.41
C ALA A 133 -3.04 6.37 -8.68
N GLY A 134 -2.65 6.42 -9.95
CA GLY A 134 -1.25 6.67 -10.32
C GLY A 134 -0.27 5.64 -9.76
N MET A 135 -0.62 4.36 -9.81
CA MET A 135 0.31 3.27 -9.52
C MET A 135 1.21 3.00 -10.73
N TRP A 136 2.41 2.49 -10.52
CA TRP A 136 3.19 1.91 -11.62
C TRP A 136 2.48 0.68 -12.19
N LYS A 137 2.11 -0.25 -11.29
CA LYS A 137 1.19 -1.35 -11.59
C LYS A 137 0.18 -1.49 -10.45
N ASN A 138 -1.06 -1.79 -10.79
CA ASN A 138 -2.10 -1.99 -9.77
C ASN A 138 -1.87 -3.25 -8.94
N PHE A 139 -1.25 -4.28 -9.53
CA PHE A 139 -0.97 -5.55 -8.86
C PHE A 139 0.51 -5.91 -8.99
N TYR A 140 1.07 -6.48 -7.93
CA TYR A 140 2.48 -6.90 -7.90
C TYR A 140 2.72 -8.02 -8.92
N GLU A 141 3.73 -7.83 -9.79
CA GLU A 141 4.13 -8.81 -10.81
C GLU A 141 2.97 -9.37 -11.66
N ASP A 142 1.92 -8.56 -11.88
CA ASP A 142 0.68 -8.98 -12.56
C ASP A 142 0.00 -10.19 -11.90
N ASP A 143 0.14 -10.30 -10.58
CA ASP A 143 -0.37 -11.38 -9.75
C ASP A 143 -1.91 -11.46 -9.79
N LYS A 144 -2.41 -12.56 -10.36
CA LYS A 144 -3.84 -12.81 -10.48
C LYS A 144 -4.55 -12.99 -9.15
N VAL A 145 -3.87 -13.42 -8.10
CA VAL A 145 -4.45 -13.53 -6.75
C VAL A 145 -4.76 -12.15 -6.22
N SER A 146 -3.81 -11.22 -6.33
CA SER A 146 -4.01 -9.82 -5.93
C SER A 146 -5.13 -9.15 -6.74
N GLU A 147 -5.14 -9.35 -8.05
CA GLU A 147 -6.20 -8.84 -8.93
C GLU A 147 -7.58 -9.38 -8.53
N ASN A 148 -7.70 -10.67 -8.26
CA ASN A 148 -8.95 -11.30 -7.86
C ASN A 148 -9.49 -10.73 -6.55
N PHE A 149 -8.65 -10.59 -5.52
CA PHE A 149 -9.07 -9.97 -4.25
C PHE A 149 -9.56 -8.53 -4.44
N PHE A 150 -8.88 -7.76 -5.27
CA PHE A 150 -9.29 -6.38 -5.55
C PHE A 150 -10.62 -6.31 -6.30
N ASN A 151 -10.84 -7.20 -7.26
CA ASN A 151 -12.02 -7.18 -8.12
C ASN A 151 -13.24 -7.86 -7.49
N LEU A 152 -13.06 -8.70 -6.46
CA LEU A 152 -14.12 -9.53 -5.86
C LEU A 152 -15.34 -8.72 -5.42
N ALA A 153 -15.14 -7.51 -4.89
CA ALA A 153 -16.25 -6.69 -4.43
C ALA A 153 -16.99 -5.92 -5.54
N GLY A 154 -16.39 -5.78 -6.73
CA GLY A 154 -16.94 -5.01 -7.85
C GLY A 154 -17.11 -3.50 -7.59
N SER A 155 -16.55 -2.97 -6.51
CA SER A 155 -16.70 -1.58 -6.09
C SER A 155 -15.38 -0.79 -6.05
N ASN A 156 -14.28 -1.42 -6.43
CA ASN A 156 -12.96 -0.80 -6.43
C ASN A 156 -12.66 -0.20 -7.81
N THR A 157 -11.82 0.83 -7.83
CA THR A 157 -11.51 1.60 -9.03
C THR A 157 -10.01 1.82 -9.15
N THR A 158 -9.52 1.85 -10.39
CA THR A 158 -8.15 2.26 -10.71
C THR A 158 -8.15 3.51 -11.57
N LEU A 159 -7.28 4.46 -11.27
CA LEU A 159 -7.08 5.70 -12.01
C LEU A 159 -5.64 5.79 -12.52
N ALA A 160 -5.46 6.41 -13.68
CA ALA A 160 -4.17 6.41 -14.36
C ALA A 160 -3.14 7.33 -13.69
N THR A 161 -3.59 8.40 -13.05
CA THR A 161 -2.69 9.41 -12.46
C THR A 161 -3.10 9.80 -11.05
N THR A 162 -2.14 10.26 -10.25
CA THR A 162 -2.41 10.87 -8.95
C THR A 162 -3.18 12.18 -9.08
N ASN A 163 -3.06 12.88 -10.22
CA ASN A 163 -3.73 14.16 -10.49
C ASN A 163 -5.25 14.03 -10.51
N GLU A 164 -5.78 12.85 -10.75
CA GLU A 164 -7.23 12.58 -10.70
C GLU A 164 -7.78 12.61 -9.25
N ILE A 165 -6.92 12.50 -8.26
CA ILE A 165 -7.26 12.56 -6.83
C ILE A 165 -6.71 13.83 -6.19
N ILE A 166 -5.48 14.22 -6.54
CA ILE A 166 -4.75 15.35 -5.95
C ILE A 166 -4.44 16.35 -7.07
N SER A 167 -5.16 17.44 -7.12
CA SER A 167 -5.12 18.44 -8.19
C SER A 167 -3.95 19.42 -8.09
N LYS A 168 -2.75 18.98 -7.73
CA LYS A 168 -1.56 19.85 -7.75
C LYS A 168 -0.48 19.27 -8.63
N ASP A 169 -0.10 20.08 -9.62
CA ASP A 169 1.17 19.91 -10.30
C ASP A 169 2.29 20.24 -9.32
N GLY A 170 3.23 19.36 -9.18
CA GLY A 170 4.44 19.74 -8.58
C GLY A 170 5.03 18.92 -7.47
N ASP A 171 5.84 19.54 -6.71
CA ASP A 171 6.68 18.97 -5.70
C ASP A 171 5.85 18.31 -4.57
N TYR A 172 6.22 17.09 -4.24
CA TYR A 172 5.68 16.31 -3.14
C TYR A 172 5.63 17.09 -1.82
N SER A 173 6.60 17.98 -1.59
CA SER A 173 6.64 18.88 -0.43
C SER A 173 5.43 19.81 -0.34
N SER A 174 4.86 20.21 -1.47
CA SER A 174 3.67 21.06 -1.49
C SER A 174 2.38 20.32 -1.15
N VAL A 175 2.31 19.01 -1.42
CA VAL A 175 1.19 18.13 -1.03
C VAL A 175 1.23 17.90 0.47
N VAL A 176 2.40 17.65 1.04
CA VAL A 176 2.61 17.49 2.48
C VAL A 176 2.24 18.78 3.23
N ALA A 177 2.72 19.92 2.75
CA ALA A 177 2.43 21.21 3.37
C ALA A 177 0.92 21.55 3.38
N SER A 178 0.19 21.21 2.32
CA SER A 178 -1.27 21.44 2.27
C SER A 178 -2.07 20.44 3.11
N ALA A 179 -1.60 19.22 3.28
CA ALA A 179 -2.25 18.22 4.13
C ALA A 179 -2.08 18.50 5.64
N VAL A 180 -1.00 19.20 6.01
CA VAL A 180 -0.72 19.58 7.41
C VAL A 180 -1.41 20.89 7.81
N GLN A 181 -1.80 21.73 6.83
CA GLN A 181 -2.46 23.01 7.09
C GLN A 181 -4.01 22.96 7.06
N GLY A 182 -4.60 21.84 6.70
CA GLY A 182 -6.06 21.58 6.72
C GLY A 182 -6.47 20.86 7.97
#